data_9c45b1fb956ddaa5fdd9c3b851889f2d
#
_entry.id   9c45b1fb956ddaa5fdd9c3b851889f2d
#
_cell.length_a   1.000
_cell.length_b   1.000
_cell.length_c   1.000
_cell.angle_alpha   90.00
_cell.angle_beta   90.00
_cell.angle_gamma   90.00
#
_symmetry.space_group_name_H-M   'P 1'
#
loop_
_entity.id
_entity.type
_entity.pdbx_description
1 polymer ?
#
loop_
_entity_poly.entity_id
_entity_poly.type
_entity_poly.pdbx_seq_one_letter_code
_entity_poly.pdbx_strand_id
1 'polypeptide(L)'
;MMRRGETVILAAGDFPRRGGEAWRLLEGARRVVACDSAADAYRRRFGRWPTAAVGDMDSAKAAVAAASGCRVVRMPGQDDNDLSKAAAYCRGRAWRDPIVLGACGRREDHAMGNVFRALDLGLEIVTDRGRFVPVRGRKTLRVRPGSAVSVFAPDPATKMTSRGLEWPLDGVRFANLYCATLNRATASRVTLYADRPVSVYIAH
;
A
#
# COMPACT_ATOMS: atom_id res chain seq x y z
N MET A 1 -12.95 -16.77 5.17
CA MET A 1 -12.42 -15.91 4.10
C MET A 1 -12.16 -14.53 4.71
N MET A 2 -10.90 -14.11 4.83
CA MET A 2 -10.57 -12.78 5.40
C MET A 2 -11.10 -11.69 4.46
N ARG A 3 -11.75 -10.66 5.02
CA ARG A 3 -12.22 -9.52 4.23
C ARG A 3 -11.02 -8.66 3.83
N ARG A 4 -10.97 -8.19 2.57
CA ARG A 4 -9.99 -7.20 2.12
C ARG A 4 -10.05 -5.98 3.05
N GLY A 5 -8.90 -5.54 3.57
CA GLY A 5 -8.84 -4.41 4.50
C GLY A 5 -9.17 -4.73 5.96
N GLU A 6 -9.23 -5.99 6.37
CA GLU A 6 -9.41 -6.35 7.79
C GLU A 6 -8.29 -5.76 8.67
N THR A 7 -7.07 -5.68 8.12
CA THR A 7 -5.93 -5.01 8.74
C THR A 7 -5.43 -3.91 7.81
N VAL A 8 -5.23 -2.73 8.36
CA VAL A 8 -4.69 -1.56 7.66
C VAL A 8 -3.39 -1.14 8.32
N ILE A 9 -2.37 -0.86 7.50
CA ILE A 9 -1.19 -0.11 7.89
C ILE A 9 -1.42 1.33 7.45
N LEU A 10 -1.43 2.28 8.38
CA LEU A 10 -1.58 3.71 8.10
C LEU A 10 -0.21 4.38 8.18
N ALA A 11 0.37 4.70 7.04
CA ALA A 11 1.63 5.43 6.96
C ALA A 11 1.42 6.95 7.14
N ALA A 12 2.53 7.69 7.30
CA ALA A 12 2.50 9.12 7.68
C ALA A 12 2.41 10.10 6.50
N GLY A 13 2.01 9.66 5.31
CA GLY A 13 1.74 10.51 4.14
C GLY A 13 0.36 11.19 4.22
N ASP A 14 -0.28 11.41 3.07
CA ASP A 14 -1.60 12.03 3.02
C ASP A 14 -2.66 11.13 3.68
N PHE A 15 -3.37 11.71 4.63
CA PHE A 15 -4.46 11.01 5.29
C PHE A 15 -5.63 10.81 4.31
N PRO A 16 -6.27 9.61 4.24
CA PRO A 16 -7.37 9.34 3.34
C PRO A 16 -8.48 10.38 3.39
N ARG A 17 -8.98 10.80 2.24
CA ARG A 17 -10.10 11.74 2.13
C ARG A 17 -11.41 11.04 2.45
N ARG A 18 -12.27 11.73 3.21
CA ARG A 18 -13.59 11.24 3.59
C ARG A 18 -14.41 10.85 2.35
N GLY A 19 -15.08 9.68 2.41
CA GLY A 19 -15.93 9.18 1.32
C GLY A 19 -15.19 8.41 0.20
N GLY A 20 -13.84 8.46 0.15
CA GLY A 20 -13.03 7.70 -0.80
C GLY A 20 -12.91 6.19 -0.44
N GLU A 21 -12.32 5.41 -1.35
CA GLU A 21 -12.07 3.97 -1.08
C GLU A 21 -11.11 3.79 0.11
N ALA A 22 -10.02 4.54 0.13
CA ALA A 22 -9.04 4.49 1.21
C ALA A 22 -9.67 4.83 2.58
N TRP A 23 -10.56 5.82 2.62
CA TRP A 23 -11.30 6.15 3.85
C TRP A 23 -12.19 4.99 4.30
N ARG A 24 -13.01 4.41 3.39
CA ARG A 24 -13.90 3.28 3.73
C ARG A 24 -13.13 2.07 4.23
N LEU A 25 -11.96 1.80 3.67
CA LEU A 25 -11.07 0.74 4.15
C LEU A 25 -10.56 1.04 5.56
N LEU A 26 -10.14 2.28 5.84
CA LEU A 26 -9.66 2.69 7.16
C LEU A 26 -10.76 2.65 8.22
N GLU A 27 -11.94 3.17 7.89
CA GLU A 27 -13.11 3.22 8.79
C GLU A 27 -13.63 1.83 9.13
N GLY A 28 -13.67 0.93 8.14
CA GLY A 28 -14.12 -0.45 8.30
C GLY A 28 -13.04 -1.44 8.78
N ALA A 29 -11.82 -0.98 8.99
CA ALA A 29 -10.73 -1.83 9.43
C ALA A 29 -10.96 -2.34 10.86
N ARG A 30 -10.82 -3.66 11.03
CA ARG A 30 -10.83 -4.27 12.37
C ARG A 30 -9.57 -3.93 13.16
N ARG A 31 -8.45 -3.78 12.46
CA ARG A 31 -7.14 -3.48 13.04
C ARG A 31 -6.46 -2.38 12.24
N VAL A 32 -5.97 -1.38 12.94
CA VAL A 32 -5.18 -0.30 12.36
C VAL A 32 -3.82 -0.27 13.04
N VAL A 33 -2.77 -0.43 12.25
CA VAL A 33 -1.38 -0.26 12.66
C VAL A 33 -0.89 1.05 12.07
N ALA A 34 -0.69 2.05 12.90
CA ALA A 34 -0.27 3.37 12.45
C ALA A 34 1.25 3.55 12.62
N CYS A 35 1.89 4.11 11.59
CA CYS A 35 3.30 4.44 11.62
C CYS A 35 3.48 5.82 12.25
N ASP A 36 4.25 5.88 13.33
CA ASP A 36 4.66 7.11 14.02
C ASP A 36 3.54 8.18 14.10
N SER A 37 3.73 9.35 13.49
CA SER A 37 2.80 10.49 13.53
C SER A 37 1.40 10.20 12.95
N ALA A 38 1.25 9.14 12.18
CA ALA A 38 -0.06 8.70 11.67
C ALA A 38 -1.02 8.27 12.79
N ALA A 39 -0.49 7.82 13.94
CA ALA A 39 -1.31 7.48 15.09
C ALA A 39 -2.06 8.69 15.66
N ASP A 40 -1.40 9.84 15.76
CA ASP A 40 -2.03 11.10 16.17
C ASP A 40 -3.05 11.59 15.14
N ALA A 41 -2.74 11.47 13.85
CA ALA A 41 -3.67 11.83 12.79
C ALA A 41 -4.94 10.97 12.83
N TYR A 42 -4.78 9.67 13.07
CA TYR A 42 -5.89 8.74 13.24
C TYR A 42 -6.75 9.12 14.45
N ARG A 43 -6.12 9.35 15.62
CA ARG A 43 -6.81 9.76 16.85
C ARG A 43 -7.63 11.04 16.65
N ARG A 44 -7.05 12.07 16.03
CA ARG A 44 -7.78 13.34 15.75
C ARG A 44 -9.00 13.16 14.85
N ARG A 45 -8.95 12.19 13.92
CA ARG A 45 -10.03 11.96 12.94
C ARG A 45 -11.12 11.03 13.45
N PHE A 46 -10.77 10.04 14.27
CA PHE A 46 -11.70 9.00 14.74
C PHE A 46 -12.01 9.07 16.23
N GLY A 47 -11.43 10.00 16.99
CA GLY A 47 -11.64 10.14 18.44
C GLY A 47 -11.08 8.98 19.27
N ARG A 48 -10.36 8.06 18.64
CA ARG A 48 -9.79 6.86 19.28
C ARG A 48 -8.39 6.57 18.75
N TRP A 49 -7.59 5.86 19.55
CA TRP A 49 -6.29 5.40 19.10
C TRP A 49 -6.37 4.21 18.15
N PRO A 50 -5.37 3.99 17.26
CA PRO A 50 -5.27 2.76 16.46
C PRO A 50 -5.00 1.54 17.33
N THR A 51 -5.10 0.34 16.76
CA THR A 51 -4.79 -0.92 17.44
C THR A 51 -3.33 -0.97 17.92
N ALA A 52 -2.43 -0.44 17.10
CA ALA A 52 -1.02 -0.29 17.44
C ALA A 52 -0.43 0.96 16.78
N ALA A 53 0.56 1.55 17.44
CA ALA A 53 1.43 2.58 16.91
C ALA A 53 2.85 2.02 16.85
N VAL A 54 3.47 2.06 15.68
CA VAL A 54 4.81 1.50 15.41
C VAL A 54 5.72 2.63 14.95
N GLY A 55 6.88 2.79 15.59
CA GLY A 55 7.87 3.82 15.26
C GLY A 55 8.53 4.42 16.50
N ASP A 56 9.20 5.55 16.32
CA ASP A 56 9.93 6.27 17.36
C ASP A 56 9.06 7.35 18.03
N MET A 57 7.83 6.99 18.43
CA MET A 57 6.91 7.94 19.07
C MET A 57 7.56 8.66 20.24
N ASP A 58 7.33 9.98 20.32
CA ASP A 58 7.62 10.79 21.50
C ASP A 58 7.11 10.10 22.78
N SER A 59 7.96 10.04 23.80
CA SER A 59 7.68 9.30 25.03
C SER A 59 6.38 9.74 25.72
N ALA A 60 6.05 11.03 25.70
CA ALA A 60 4.82 11.55 26.29
C ALA A 60 3.59 11.10 25.51
N LYS A 61 3.64 11.14 24.18
CA LYS A 61 2.55 10.66 23.31
C LYS A 61 2.39 9.15 23.41
N ALA A 62 3.50 8.41 23.49
CA ALA A 62 3.50 6.98 23.69
C ALA A 62 2.81 6.57 24.99
N ALA A 63 3.07 7.28 26.09
CA ALA A 63 2.43 7.03 27.39
C ALA A 63 0.91 7.25 27.32
N VAL A 64 0.45 8.36 26.71
CA VAL A 64 -0.98 8.65 26.54
C VAL A 64 -1.66 7.61 25.65
N ALA A 65 -1.02 7.19 24.55
CA ALA A 65 -1.53 6.17 23.67
C ALA A 65 -1.67 4.81 24.39
N ALA A 66 -0.64 4.40 25.12
CA ALA A 66 -0.64 3.15 25.88
C ALA A 66 -1.72 3.14 26.97
N ALA A 67 -1.88 4.24 27.72
CA ALA A 67 -2.93 4.39 28.73
C ALA A 67 -4.34 4.31 28.14
N SER A 68 -4.50 4.61 26.84
CA SER A 68 -5.76 4.54 26.10
C SER A 68 -5.97 3.19 25.38
N GLY A 69 -5.19 2.16 25.69
CA GLY A 69 -5.31 0.81 25.12
C GLY A 69 -4.63 0.63 23.75
N CYS A 70 -3.92 1.63 23.23
CA CYS A 70 -3.09 1.49 22.04
C CYS A 70 -1.82 0.72 22.35
N ARG A 71 -1.48 -0.28 21.55
CA ARG A 71 -0.19 -0.95 21.69
C ARG A 71 0.91 -0.12 21.05
N VAL A 72 1.76 0.48 21.86
CA VAL A 72 2.95 1.18 21.38
C VAL A 72 4.08 0.19 21.17
N VAL A 73 4.62 0.14 19.96
CA VAL A 73 5.69 -0.77 19.55
C VAL A 73 6.88 0.06 19.11
N ARG A 74 7.87 0.16 19.97
CA ARG A 74 9.15 0.77 19.64
C ARG A 74 10.00 -0.26 18.91
N MET A 75 10.39 0.04 17.69
CA MET A 75 11.31 -0.77 16.90
C MET A 75 12.54 0.09 16.60
N PRO A 76 13.59 0.00 17.44
CA PRO A 76 14.83 0.72 17.20
C PRO A 76 15.50 0.16 15.95
N GLY A 77 16.17 1.02 15.20
CA GLY A 77 16.85 0.70 13.95
C GLY A 77 16.46 1.68 12.87
N GLN A 78 17.47 2.21 12.18
CA GLN A 78 17.28 3.15 11.05
C GLN A 78 17.42 2.46 9.69
N ASP A 79 17.73 1.16 9.69
CA ASP A 79 17.96 0.39 8.47
C ASP A 79 16.66 0.09 7.69
N ASP A 80 15.50 0.26 8.35
CA ASP A 80 14.19 0.01 7.76
C ASP A 80 13.25 1.21 8.00
N ASN A 81 12.42 1.50 6.99
CA ASN A 81 11.40 2.54 7.13
C ASN A 81 10.22 2.03 7.99
N ASP A 82 9.38 2.96 8.47
CA ASP A 82 8.26 2.65 9.35
C ASP A 82 7.24 1.70 8.74
N LEU A 83 7.08 1.72 7.42
CA LEU A 83 6.23 0.77 6.69
C LEU A 83 6.72 -0.67 6.86
N SER A 84 8.04 -0.89 6.78
CA SER A 84 8.66 -2.20 7.00
C SER A 84 8.45 -2.68 8.43
N LYS A 85 8.65 -1.80 9.40
CA LYS A 85 8.45 -2.08 10.82
C LYS A 85 6.99 -2.48 11.10
N ALA A 86 6.03 -1.71 10.56
CA ALA A 86 4.60 -2.00 10.69
C ALA A 86 4.21 -3.33 10.01
N ALA A 87 4.76 -3.61 8.84
CA ALA A 87 4.54 -4.87 8.13
C ALA A 87 5.11 -6.08 8.91
N ALA A 88 6.32 -5.94 9.48
CA ALA A 88 6.93 -6.96 10.33
C ALA A 88 6.08 -7.22 11.58
N TYR A 89 5.56 -6.15 12.22
CA TYR A 89 4.64 -6.28 13.34
C TYR A 89 3.36 -7.04 12.97
N CYS A 90 2.73 -6.73 11.84
CA CYS A 90 1.57 -7.47 11.34
C CYS A 90 1.91 -8.95 11.09
N ARG A 91 3.05 -9.23 10.47
CA ARG A 91 3.51 -10.59 10.19
C ARG A 91 3.72 -11.41 11.47
N GLY A 92 4.38 -10.83 12.48
CA GLY A 92 4.57 -11.46 13.80
C GLY A 92 3.27 -11.77 14.54
N ARG A 93 2.16 -11.16 14.11
CA ARG A 93 0.80 -11.40 14.63
C ARG A 93 -0.03 -12.31 13.75
N ALA A 94 0.53 -12.86 12.69
CA ALA A 94 -0.18 -13.61 11.66
C ALA A 94 -1.36 -12.82 11.04
N TRP A 95 -1.29 -11.48 11.01
CA TRP A 95 -2.24 -10.61 10.32
C TRP A 95 -1.84 -10.54 8.85
N ARG A 96 -2.53 -11.32 8.04
CA ARG A 96 -2.19 -11.51 6.63
C ARG A 96 -2.75 -10.36 5.79
N ASP A 97 -2.06 -10.07 4.68
CA ASP A 97 -2.48 -9.17 3.60
C ASP A 97 -2.98 -7.78 4.08
N PRO A 98 -2.23 -7.08 4.95
CA PRO A 98 -2.62 -5.73 5.34
C PRO A 98 -2.60 -4.81 4.12
N ILE A 99 -3.59 -3.90 4.03
CA ILE A 99 -3.60 -2.84 3.03
C ILE A 99 -2.89 -1.62 3.60
N VAL A 100 -2.05 -1.00 2.78
CA VAL A 100 -1.32 0.21 3.16
C VAL A 100 -2.09 1.45 2.69
N LEU A 101 -2.33 2.37 3.61
CA LEU A 101 -2.94 3.68 3.37
C LEU A 101 -1.99 4.79 3.82
N GLY A 102 -2.15 5.99 3.25
CA GLY A 102 -1.30 7.12 3.62
C GLY A 102 0.18 6.94 3.25
N ALA A 103 0.50 6.08 2.28
CA ALA A 103 1.88 5.84 1.86
C ALA A 103 2.42 6.90 0.89
N CYS A 104 1.54 7.68 0.27
CA CYS A 104 1.87 8.69 -0.73
C CYS A 104 1.47 10.09 -0.24
N GLY A 105 1.93 11.12 -0.96
CA GLY A 105 1.74 12.53 -0.62
C GLY A 105 2.74 13.04 0.41
N ARG A 106 2.68 14.32 0.72
CA ARG A 106 3.62 15.10 1.54
C ARG A 106 5.04 15.16 0.98
N ARG A 107 5.80 14.06 1.05
CA ARG A 107 7.16 13.95 0.54
C ARG A 107 7.21 12.93 -0.58
N GLU A 108 7.60 13.36 -1.77
CA GLU A 108 7.64 12.56 -3.00
C GLU A 108 8.66 11.43 -2.91
N ASP A 109 9.82 11.70 -2.29
CA ASP A 109 10.88 10.71 -2.08
C ASP A 109 10.41 9.56 -1.16
N HIS A 110 9.69 9.88 -0.08
CA HIS A 110 9.10 8.87 0.79
C HIS A 110 7.98 8.09 0.08
N ALA A 111 7.16 8.78 -0.73
CA ALA A 111 6.10 8.12 -1.50
C ALA A 111 6.69 7.09 -2.49
N MET A 112 7.75 7.47 -3.21
CA MET A 112 8.46 6.58 -4.13
C MET A 112 9.07 5.39 -3.38
N GLY A 113 9.78 5.63 -2.27
CA GLY A 113 10.36 4.58 -1.44
C GLY A 113 9.29 3.62 -0.90
N ASN A 114 8.16 4.14 -0.44
CA ASN A 114 7.06 3.32 0.07
C ASN A 114 6.44 2.43 -1.02
N VAL A 115 6.31 2.92 -2.26
CA VAL A 115 5.74 2.13 -3.37
C VAL A 115 6.62 0.91 -3.67
N PHE A 116 7.94 1.09 -3.77
CA PHE A 116 8.84 -0.03 -4.01
C PHE A 116 8.98 -0.94 -2.79
N ARG A 117 9.00 -0.36 -1.60
CA ARG A 117 9.03 -1.17 -0.39
C ARG A 117 7.77 -2.02 -0.22
N ALA A 118 6.59 -1.48 -0.55
CA ALA A 118 5.36 -2.25 -0.58
C ALA A 118 5.38 -3.37 -1.61
N LEU A 119 6.02 -3.16 -2.77
CA LEU A 119 6.24 -4.20 -3.78
C LEU A 119 7.07 -5.35 -3.20
N ASP A 120 8.21 -5.05 -2.55
CA ASP A 120 9.07 -6.07 -1.90
C ASP A 120 8.34 -6.86 -0.83
N LEU A 121 7.48 -6.18 -0.06
CA LEU A 121 6.68 -6.79 1.00
C LEU A 121 5.42 -7.50 0.49
N GLY A 122 5.09 -7.38 -0.79
CA GLY A 122 3.87 -7.93 -1.40
C GLY A 122 2.59 -7.23 -0.95
N LEU A 123 2.66 -5.96 -0.52
CA LEU A 123 1.56 -5.19 0.04
C LEU A 123 0.90 -4.27 -0.99
N GLU A 124 -0.43 -4.22 -0.99
CA GLU A 124 -1.20 -3.28 -1.78
C GLU A 124 -1.24 -1.91 -1.08
N ILE A 125 -0.97 -0.83 -1.83
CA ILE A 125 -1.21 0.55 -1.39
C ILE A 125 -2.51 1.04 -2.03
N VAL A 126 -3.40 1.62 -1.23
CA VAL A 126 -4.60 2.32 -1.72
C VAL A 126 -4.48 3.80 -1.35
N THR A 127 -4.70 4.64 -2.34
CA THR A 127 -4.70 6.11 -2.23
C THR A 127 -6.07 6.67 -2.64
N ASP A 128 -6.26 7.97 -2.51
CA ASP A 128 -7.47 8.64 -3.00
C ASP A 128 -7.54 8.73 -4.53
N ARG A 129 -6.45 8.45 -5.24
CA ARG A 129 -6.34 8.57 -6.70
C ARG A 129 -6.24 7.25 -7.43
N GLY A 130 -5.96 6.16 -6.72
CA GLY A 130 -5.74 4.86 -7.30
C GLY A 130 -5.07 3.91 -6.31
N ARG A 131 -4.56 2.81 -6.83
CA ARG A 131 -3.91 1.80 -6.02
C ARG A 131 -2.68 1.23 -6.71
N PHE A 132 -1.66 0.89 -5.92
CA PHE A 132 -0.50 0.13 -6.36
C PHE A 132 -0.67 -1.33 -5.92
N VAL A 133 -0.69 -2.23 -6.86
CA VAL A 133 -0.92 -3.66 -6.62
C VAL A 133 0.34 -4.44 -6.99
N PRO A 134 0.97 -5.14 -6.05
CA PRO A 134 2.08 -6.03 -6.37
C PRO A 134 1.57 -7.24 -7.17
N VAL A 135 2.26 -7.55 -8.25
CA VAL A 135 1.97 -8.70 -9.11
C VAL A 135 3.24 -9.52 -9.30
N ARG A 136 3.13 -10.82 -8.97
CA ARG A 136 4.08 -11.87 -9.31
C ARG A 136 3.28 -13.12 -9.66
N GLY A 137 3.63 -13.78 -10.75
CA GLY A 137 2.79 -14.84 -11.30
C GLY A 137 1.51 -14.28 -11.92
N ARG A 138 0.46 -15.08 -11.98
CA ARG A 138 -0.82 -14.69 -12.59
C ARG A 138 -1.73 -13.99 -11.60
N LYS A 139 -2.21 -12.80 -11.97
CA LYS A 139 -3.19 -12.03 -11.18
C LYS A 139 -4.24 -11.38 -12.09
N THR A 140 -5.50 -11.47 -11.67
CA THR A 140 -6.61 -10.77 -12.34
C THR A 140 -7.10 -9.64 -11.44
N LEU A 141 -7.08 -8.43 -11.98
CA LEU A 141 -7.45 -7.20 -11.30
C LEU A 141 -8.81 -6.74 -11.81
N ARG A 142 -9.72 -6.39 -10.91
CA ARG A 142 -10.96 -5.69 -11.26
C ARG A 142 -10.64 -4.21 -11.43
N VAL A 143 -11.06 -3.66 -12.54
CA VAL A 143 -10.81 -2.26 -12.93
C VAL A 143 -12.07 -1.69 -13.59
N ARG A 144 -12.14 -0.38 -13.73
CA ARG A 144 -13.14 0.23 -14.61
C ARG A 144 -12.57 0.27 -16.03
N PRO A 145 -13.35 -0.06 -17.07
CA PRO A 145 -12.93 0.20 -18.45
C PRO A 145 -12.57 1.68 -18.60
N GLY A 146 -11.47 1.97 -19.29
CA GLY A 146 -10.93 3.31 -19.46
C GLY A 146 -9.98 3.78 -18.34
N SER A 147 -9.89 3.07 -17.21
CA SER A 147 -8.92 3.44 -16.15
C SER A 147 -7.49 3.41 -16.68
N ALA A 148 -6.72 4.43 -16.32
CA ALA A 148 -5.28 4.42 -16.56
C ALA A 148 -4.59 3.31 -15.77
N VAL A 149 -3.69 2.59 -16.42
CA VAL A 149 -2.90 1.51 -15.83
C VAL A 149 -1.43 1.76 -16.15
N SER A 150 -0.58 1.71 -15.14
CA SER A 150 0.87 1.82 -15.30
C SER A 150 1.55 0.62 -14.64
N VAL A 151 2.52 0.04 -15.33
CA VAL A 151 3.32 -1.05 -14.78
C VAL A 151 4.74 -0.57 -14.57
N PHE A 152 5.24 -0.76 -13.36
CA PHE A 152 6.61 -0.47 -12.95
C PHE A 152 7.33 -1.79 -12.70
N ALA A 153 8.28 -2.12 -13.56
CA ALA A 153 9.10 -3.33 -13.49
C ALA A 153 10.53 -2.97 -13.08
N PRO A 154 10.91 -3.14 -11.80
CA PRO A 154 12.26 -2.80 -11.34
C PRO A 154 13.35 -3.64 -11.99
N ASP A 155 13.04 -4.88 -12.37
CA ASP A 155 13.99 -5.77 -13.02
C ASP A 155 13.81 -5.73 -14.54
N PRO A 156 14.82 -5.31 -15.33
CA PRO A 156 14.73 -5.22 -16.79
C PRO A 156 14.60 -6.60 -17.47
N ALA A 157 14.89 -7.69 -16.78
CA ALA A 157 14.70 -9.05 -17.29
C ALA A 157 13.27 -9.57 -17.11
N THR A 158 12.36 -8.74 -16.57
CA THR A 158 10.96 -9.11 -16.37
C THR A 158 10.30 -9.51 -17.69
N LYS A 159 9.58 -10.63 -17.66
CA LYS A 159 8.71 -11.07 -18.76
C LYS A 159 7.26 -10.99 -18.30
N MET A 160 6.44 -10.36 -19.11
CA MET A 160 5.01 -10.19 -18.82
C MET A 160 4.14 -10.57 -19.99
N THR A 161 2.92 -10.98 -19.66
CA THR A 161 1.81 -11.03 -20.61
C THR A 161 0.59 -10.34 -20.00
N SER A 162 -0.29 -9.84 -20.83
CA SER A 162 -1.49 -9.14 -20.37
C SER A 162 -2.72 -9.43 -21.24
N ARG A 163 -3.89 -9.32 -20.62
CA ARG A 163 -5.19 -9.28 -21.28
C ARG A 163 -6.06 -8.18 -20.69
N GLY A 164 -6.81 -7.47 -21.54
CA GLY A 164 -7.69 -6.38 -21.11
C GLY A 164 -6.98 -5.03 -20.97
N LEU A 165 -5.81 -4.88 -21.56
CA LEU A 165 -5.10 -3.61 -21.75
C LEU A 165 -5.16 -3.18 -23.21
N GLU A 166 -5.15 -1.87 -23.44
CA GLU A 166 -5.13 -1.25 -24.77
C GLU A 166 -3.83 -1.59 -25.50
N TRP A 167 -2.71 -1.53 -24.81
CA TRP A 167 -1.40 -1.97 -25.30
C TRP A 167 -0.99 -3.25 -24.56
N PRO A 168 -1.04 -4.41 -25.22
CA PRO A 168 -0.60 -5.67 -24.64
C PRO A 168 0.87 -5.63 -24.21
N LEU A 169 1.18 -6.33 -23.12
CA LEU A 169 2.54 -6.39 -22.58
C LEU A 169 3.31 -7.63 -23.07
N ASP A 170 2.73 -8.40 -23.98
CA ASP A 170 3.32 -9.60 -24.54
C ASP A 170 4.52 -9.23 -25.40
N GLY A 171 5.71 -9.74 -25.02
CA GLY A 171 6.96 -9.43 -25.70
C GLY A 171 7.56 -8.05 -25.42
N VAL A 172 6.95 -7.26 -24.53
CA VAL A 172 7.51 -5.95 -24.13
C VAL A 172 8.84 -6.16 -23.43
N ARG A 173 9.85 -5.40 -23.86
CA ARG A 173 11.16 -5.34 -23.20
C ARG A 173 11.16 -4.20 -22.19
N PHE A 174 11.32 -4.53 -20.91
CA PHE A 174 11.38 -3.55 -19.82
C PHE A 174 12.77 -2.89 -19.74
N ALA A 175 13.13 -2.13 -20.78
CA ALA A 175 14.43 -1.46 -20.85
C ALA A 175 14.64 -0.42 -19.72
N ASN A 176 13.54 0.06 -19.13
CA ASN A 176 13.53 0.97 -17.98
C ASN A 176 12.26 0.78 -17.16
N LEU A 177 12.26 1.37 -15.95
CA LEU A 177 11.18 1.25 -14.98
C LEU A 177 9.81 1.73 -15.50
N TYR A 178 9.77 2.67 -16.42
CA TYR A 178 8.56 3.41 -16.84
C TYR A 178 8.09 3.08 -18.26
N CYS A 179 8.68 2.15 -18.97
CA CYS A 179 8.33 1.86 -20.38
C CYS A 179 6.92 1.29 -20.56
N ALA A 180 6.29 0.77 -19.51
CA ALA A 180 4.92 0.24 -19.55
C ALA A 180 3.95 1.10 -18.69
N THR A 181 4.21 2.40 -18.62
CA THR A 181 3.26 3.38 -18.06
C THR A 181 2.30 3.90 -19.15
N LEU A 182 1.26 4.65 -18.74
CA LEU A 182 0.28 5.27 -19.64
C LEU A 182 -0.58 4.28 -20.44
N ASN A 183 -0.72 3.06 -19.95
CA ASN A 183 -1.64 2.08 -20.53
C ASN A 183 -3.08 2.33 -20.03
N ARG A 184 -4.04 1.62 -20.59
CA ARG A 184 -5.46 1.77 -20.29
C ARG A 184 -6.17 0.42 -20.25
N ALA A 185 -7.10 0.27 -19.32
CA ALA A 185 -7.94 -0.92 -19.27
C ALA A 185 -9.04 -0.85 -20.33
N THR A 186 -9.19 -1.89 -21.14
CA THR A 186 -10.25 -2.02 -22.14
C THR A 186 -11.44 -2.82 -21.66
N ALA A 187 -11.31 -3.51 -20.51
CA ALA A 187 -12.33 -4.37 -19.94
C ALA A 187 -12.43 -4.16 -18.41
N SER A 188 -13.49 -4.72 -17.81
CA SER A 188 -13.67 -4.68 -16.34
C SER A 188 -12.70 -5.58 -15.57
N ARG A 189 -11.89 -6.36 -16.29
CA ARG A 189 -10.86 -7.25 -15.75
C ARG A 189 -9.58 -7.12 -16.57
N VAL A 190 -8.48 -6.86 -15.90
CA VAL A 190 -7.14 -6.94 -16.46
C VAL A 190 -6.46 -8.15 -15.86
N THR A 191 -6.04 -9.09 -16.69
CA THR A 191 -5.27 -10.26 -16.28
C THR A 191 -3.83 -10.07 -16.68
N LEU A 192 -2.93 -10.20 -15.72
CA LEU A 192 -1.49 -10.04 -15.88
C LEU A 192 -0.78 -11.32 -15.45
N TYR A 193 0.31 -11.63 -16.12
CA TYR A 193 1.31 -12.56 -15.65
C TYR A 193 2.66 -11.84 -15.65
N ALA A 194 3.42 -11.98 -14.57
CA ALA A 194 4.79 -11.48 -14.45
C ALA A 194 5.66 -12.54 -13.79
N ASP A 195 6.79 -12.89 -14.40
CA ASP A 195 7.73 -13.86 -13.83
C ASP A 195 8.54 -13.28 -12.65
N ARG A 196 8.64 -11.95 -12.58
CA ARG A 196 9.29 -11.18 -11.52
C ARG A 196 8.32 -10.18 -10.90
N PRO A 197 8.57 -9.72 -9.65
CA PRO A 197 7.68 -8.76 -9.01
C PRO A 197 7.60 -7.43 -9.78
N VAL A 198 6.37 -6.97 -10.01
CA VAL A 198 6.09 -5.65 -10.61
C VAL A 198 5.03 -4.93 -9.79
N SER A 199 5.10 -3.59 -9.77
CA SER A 199 4.06 -2.76 -9.18
C SER A 199 3.12 -2.25 -10.26
N VAL A 200 1.82 -2.55 -10.12
CA VAL A 200 0.79 -2.12 -11.07
C VAL A 200 -0.05 -1.03 -10.44
N TYR A 201 0.05 0.19 -10.97
CA TYR A 201 -0.83 1.29 -10.59
C TYR A 201 -2.11 1.24 -11.42
N ILE A 202 -3.25 1.43 -10.76
CA ILE A 202 -4.57 1.53 -11.38
C ILE A 202 -5.23 2.79 -10.84
N ALA A 203 -5.56 3.74 -11.71
CA ALA A 203 -6.33 4.93 -11.35
C ALA A 203 -7.79 4.57 -11.04
N HIS A 204 -8.40 5.34 -10.12
CA HIS A 204 -9.83 5.20 -9.76
C HIS A 204 -10.75 5.76 -10.83
#